data_9dbb7d5da51afdf451b766f6cecd4653
#
_entry.id   9dbb7d5da51afdf451b766f6cecd4653
#
_cell.length_a   1.000
_cell.length_b   1.000
_cell.length_c   1.000
_cell.angle_alpha   90.00
_cell.angle_beta   90.00
_cell.angle_gamma   90.00
#
_symmetry.space_group_name_H-M   'P 1'
#
loop_
_entity.id
_entity.type
_entity.pdbx_description
1 polymer ?
#
loop_
_entity_poly.entity_id
_entity_poly.type
_entity_poly.pdbx_seq_one_letter_code
_entity_poly.pdbx_strand_id
1 'polypeptide(L)'
;MTATGDVSPAGFTSSVHNAASGAAGIWLKNHAPAPAVSAGNFTTEAGLTESFLQLQTSESVVLVRAEAPLPNVWDHPAHELIAPAVPYVWALRLTRQPSEAGFSLTPTATVGAVAATEPLPADLTFLLSDTPQWLHAEGERGWLWQK
;
A
#
# COMPACT_ATOMS: atom_id res chain seq x y z
N MET A 1 -5.72 3.76 -26.71
CA MET A 1 -7.03 3.22 -27.10
C MET A 1 -7.17 3.45 -28.60
N THR A 2 -7.25 2.39 -29.36
CA THR A 2 -7.55 2.50 -30.80
C THR A 2 -9.04 2.81 -30.96
N ALA A 3 -9.39 3.61 -31.96
CA ALA A 3 -10.76 4.08 -32.22
C ALA A 3 -11.77 2.94 -32.53
N THR A 4 -11.34 1.70 -32.57
CA THR A 4 -12.15 0.51 -32.89
C THR A 4 -12.74 -0.18 -31.66
N GLY A 5 -12.43 0.26 -30.44
CA GLY A 5 -12.92 -0.37 -29.20
C GLY A 5 -12.32 -1.76 -28.94
N ASP A 6 -11.40 -2.25 -29.75
CA ASP A 6 -10.76 -3.53 -29.57
C ASP A 6 -9.79 -3.49 -28.37
N VAL A 7 -10.00 -4.38 -27.42
CA VAL A 7 -9.13 -4.54 -26.25
C VAL A 7 -7.97 -5.47 -26.64
N SER A 8 -6.75 -4.93 -26.62
CA SER A 8 -5.56 -5.75 -26.80
C SER A 8 -5.41 -6.75 -25.64
N PRO A 9 -5.22 -8.06 -25.89
CA PRO A 9 -4.93 -9.04 -24.84
C PRO A 9 -3.73 -8.64 -23.97
N ALA A 10 -2.68 -8.10 -24.57
CA ALA A 10 -1.50 -7.59 -23.84
C ALA A 10 -1.85 -6.35 -22.99
N GLY A 11 -2.71 -5.44 -23.51
CA GLY A 11 -3.20 -4.29 -22.74
C GLY A 11 -4.05 -4.73 -21.55
N PHE A 12 -4.89 -5.75 -21.72
CA PHE A 12 -5.67 -6.33 -20.63
C PHE A 12 -4.78 -6.95 -19.57
N THR A 13 -3.79 -7.77 -19.95
CA THR A 13 -2.86 -8.41 -19.02
C THR A 13 -2.07 -7.40 -18.20
N SER A 14 -1.74 -6.23 -18.75
CA SER A 14 -1.04 -5.17 -18.03
C SER A 14 -1.94 -4.28 -17.19
N SER A 15 -3.26 -4.39 -17.31
CA SER A 15 -4.24 -3.59 -16.57
C SER A 15 -4.77 -4.24 -15.29
N VAL A 16 -4.46 -5.51 -15.07
CA VAL A 16 -4.89 -6.21 -13.84
C VAL A 16 -4.06 -5.78 -12.63
N HIS A 17 -4.67 -5.81 -11.45
CA HIS A 17 -4.10 -5.30 -10.21
C HIS A 17 -2.73 -5.91 -9.86
N ASN A 18 -2.52 -7.18 -10.16
CA ASN A 18 -1.26 -7.89 -9.89
C ASN A 18 -0.27 -7.88 -11.06
N ALA A 19 -0.49 -7.10 -12.12
CA ALA A 19 0.39 -7.08 -13.29
C ALA A 19 1.83 -6.70 -12.93
N ALA A 20 2.00 -5.69 -12.06
CA ALA A 20 3.32 -5.23 -11.63
C ALA A 20 4.08 -6.31 -10.85
N SER A 21 3.44 -6.97 -9.89
CA SER A 21 4.07 -8.05 -9.11
C SER A 21 4.37 -9.27 -9.97
N GLY A 22 3.49 -9.61 -10.91
CA GLY A 22 3.71 -10.69 -11.87
C GLY A 22 4.91 -10.42 -12.79
N ALA A 23 5.00 -9.21 -13.35
CA ALA A 23 6.13 -8.79 -14.18
C ALA A 23 7.46 -8.82 -13.39
N ALA A 24 7.45 -8.30 -12.17
CA ALA A 24 8.62 -8.33 -11.28
C ALA A 24 9.05 -9.77 -10.96
N GLY A 25 8.11 -10.67 -10.68
CA GLY A 25 8.38 -12.09 -10.44
C GLY A 25 9.08 -12.75 -11.62
N ILE A 26 8.59 -12.52 -12.83
CA ILE A 26 9.22 -13.03 -14.07
C ILE A 26 10.64 -12.48 -14.24
N TRP A 27 10.79 -11.16 -14.10
CA TRP A 27 12.08 -10.49 -14.30
C TRP A 27 13.13 -10.89 -13.26
N LEU A 28 12.72 -11.01 -12.00
CA LEU A 28 13.58 -11.43 -10.88
C LEU A 28 13.73 -12.94 -10.79
N LYS A 29 13.05 -13.72 -11.64
CA LYS A 29 12.96 -15.20 -11.55
C LYS A 29 12.53 -15.66 -10.16
N ASN A 30 11.65 -14.91 -9.53
CA ASN A 30 11.10 -15.17 -8.21
C ASN A 30 9.74 -15.86 -8.35
N HIS A 31 9.62 -17.06 -7.79
CA HIS A 31 8.39 -17.86 -7.80
C HIS A 31 7.64 -17.84 -6.46
N ALA A 32 8.09 -17.01 -5.51
CA ALA A 32 7.38 -16.83 -4.27
C ALA A 32 5.99 -16.19 -4.49
N PRO A 33 5.01 -16.49 -3.65
CA PRO A 33 3.72 -15.81 -3.68
C PRO A 33 3.91 -14.29 -3.61
N ALA A 34 3.21 -13.57 -4.50
CA ALA A 34 3.25 -12.10 -4.58
C ALA A 34 1.82 -11.57 -4.77
N PRO A 35 0.97 -11.61 -3.74
CA PRO A 35 -0.37 -11.05 -3.81
C PRO A 35 -0.32 -9.54 -3.98
N ALA A 36 -1.33 -9.00 -4.66
CA ALA A 36 -1.58 -7.55 -4.73
C ALA A 36 -2.78 -7.21 -3.86
N VAL A 37 -2.64 -6.20 -3.03
CA VAL A 37 -3.66 -5.78 -2.06
C VAL A 37 -4.05 -4.32 -2.31
N SER A 38 -5.35 -4.02 -2.24
CA SER A 38 -5.88 -2.67 -2.29
C SER A 38 -7.04 -2.55 -1.31
N ALA A 39 -7.04 -1.50 -0.49
CA ALA A 39 -8.05 -1.25 0.52
C ALA A 39 -8.34 0.26 0.71
N GLY A 40 -8.31 1.02 -0.40
CA GLY A 40 -8.49 2.47 -0.37
C GLY A 40 -7.44 3.14 0.52
N ASN A 41 -7.88 4.00 1.43
CA ASN A 41 -6.98 4.72 2.33
C ASN A 41 -6.21 3.81 3.29
N PHE A 42 -6.71 2.60 3.58
CA PHE A 42 -6.06 1.62 4.45
C PHE A 42 -5.25 0.56 3.70
N THR A 43 -4.77 0.87 2.50
CA THR A 43 -4.01 -0.08 1.67
C THR A 43 -2.71 -0.53 2.36
N THR A 44 -2.02 0.36 3.06
CA THR A 44 -0.79 0.01 3.80
C THR A 44 -1.08 -0.96 4.94
N GLU A 45 -2.10 -0.70 5.73
CA GLU A 45 -2.50 -1.55 6.84
C GLU A 45 -2.97 -2.93 6.37
N ALA A 46 -3.70 -2.97 5.26
CA ALA A 46 -4.10 -4.24 4.63
C ALA A 46 -2.88 -5.01 4.11
N GLY A 47 -1.91 -4.33 3.49
CA GLY A 47 -0.65 -4.93 3.05
C GLY A 47 0.21 -5.43 4.21
N LEU A 48 0.27 -4.69 5.32
CA LEU A 48 0.96 -5.12 6.55
C LEU A 48 0.28 -6.34 7.18
N THR A 49 -1.06 -6.36 7.22
CA THR A 49 -1.83 -7.50 7.72
C THR A 49 -1.57 -8.75 6.88
N GLU A 50 -1.59 -8.63 5.55
CA GLU A 50 -1.24 -9.72 4.64
C GLU A 50 0.20 -10.20 4.86
N SER A 51 1.13 -9.26 4.98
CA SER A 51 2.55 -9.57 5.25
C SER A 51 2.71 -10.31 6.57
N PHE A 52 1.98 -9.92 7.62
CA PHE A 52 1.98 -10.61 8.91
C PHE A 52 1.47 -12.05 8.79
N LEU A 53 0.43 -12.28 8.00
CA LEU A 53 -0.07 -13.63 7.73
C LEU A 53 0.96 -14.47 6.98
N GLN A 54 1.64 -13.92 5.98
CA GLN A 54 2.70 -14.63 5.25
C GLN A 54 3.91 -14.95 6.12
N LEU A 55 4.24 -14.10 7.10
CA LEU A 55 5.29 -14.37 8.09
C LEU A 55 5.01 -15.59 8.97
N GLN A 56 3.77 -16.10 9.03
CA GLN A 56 3.50 -17.35 9.76
C GLN A 56 4.20 -18.55 9.10
N THR A 57 4.45 -18.48 7.80
CA THR A 57 5.06 -19.58 7.01
C THR A 57 6.39 -19.19 6.36
N SER A 58 6.77 -17.91 6.40
CA SER A 58 7.99 -17.38 5.80
C SER A 58 8.88 -16.71 6.85
N GLU A 59 10.18 -16.69 6.65
CA GLU A 59 11.13 -16.01 7.55
C GLU A 59 11.13 -14.49 7.34
N SER A 60 10.88 -14.04 6.11
CA SER A 60 10.79 -12.62 5.78
C SER A 60 9.82 -12.39 4.62
N VAL A 61 9.21 -11.21 4.63
CA VAL A 61 8.33 -10.71 3.57
C VAL A 61 8.79 -9.31 3.19
N VAL A 62 8.75 -8.99 1.90
CA VAL A 62 8.97 -7.64 1.41
C VAL A 62 7.62 -7.06 0.99
N LEU A 63 7.15 -6.07 1.73
CA LEU A 63 5.99 -5.26 1.35
C LEU A 63 6.47 -4.11 0.46
N VAL A 64 5.87 -4.00 -0.71
CA VAL A 64 6.12 -2.88 -1.63
C VAL A 64 4.83 -2.09 -1.78
N ARG A 65 4.87 -0.79 -1.53
CA ARG A 65 3.79 0.13 -1.84
C ARG A 65 4.19 1.02 -3.01
N ALA A 66 3.38 1.03 -4.04
CA ALA A 66 3.54 1.90 -5.20
C ALA A 66 2.23 2.64 -5.46
N GLU A 67 2.31 3.94 -5.60
CA GLU A 67 1.18 4.81 -5.88
C GLU A 67 1.55 5.77 -7.00
N ALA A 68 0.56 6.10 -7.82
CA ALA A 68 0.73 7.05 -8.90
C ALA A 68 -0.50 7.97 -8.99
N PRO A 69 -0.34 9.20 -9.48
CA PRO A 69 -1.48 10.06 -9.80
C PRO A 69 -2.43 9.36 -10.78
N LEU A 70 -3.71 9.55 -10.58
CA LEU A 70 -4.70 9.07 -11.54
C LEU A 70 -4.61 9.89 -12.83
N PRO A 71 -4.82 9.26 -14.01
CA PRO A 71 -4.94 9.98 -15.26
C PRO A 71 -6.09 11.00 -15.21
N ASN A 72 -5.93 12.14 -15.86
CA ASN A 72 -6.93 13.24 -15.91
C ASN A 72 -8.32 12.80 -16.42
N VAL A 73 -8.39 11.69 -17.16
CA VAL A 73 -9.69 11.11 -17.58
C VAL A 73 -10.57 10.67 -16.40
N TRP A 74 -10.00 10.52 -15.21
CA TRP A 74 -10.65 10.15 -13.97
C TRP A 74 -10.87 11.38 -13.06
N ASP A 75 -11.00 12.57 -13.67
CA ASP A 75 -11.21 13.82 -12.95
C ASP A 75 -12.54 13.79 -12.18
N HIS A 76 -12.48 13.24 -10.97
CA HIS A 76 -13.60 13.14 -10.04
C HIS A 76 -13.12 13.59 -8.65
N PRO A 77 -13.90 14.47 -7.96
CA PRO A 77 -13.48 15.01 -6.66
C PRO A 77 -13.09 13.98 -5.61
N ALA A 78 -13.69 12.78 -5.65
CA ALA A 78 -13.33 11.69 -4.75
C ALA A 78 -11.93 11.11 -5.02
N HIS A 79 -11.36 11.32 -6.21
CA HIS A 79 -10.03 10.81 -6.55
C HIS A 79 -8.90 11.66 -5.99
N GLU A 80 -9.13 12.96 -5.80
CA GLU A 80 -8.16 13.86 -5.16
C GLU A 80 -7.82 13.45 -3.73
N LEU A 81 -8.75 12.77 -3.05
CA LEU A 81 -8.58 12.29 -1.68
C LEU A 81 -7.75 11.00 -1.58
N ILE A 82 -7.58 10.27 -2.69
CA ILE A 82 -7.01 8.91 -2.67
C ILE A 82 -5.68 8.86 -3.45
N ALA A 83 -5.56 9.65 -4.52
CA ALA A 83 -4.37 9.61 -5.36
C ALA A 83 -3.33 10.64 -4.91
N PRO A 84 -2.04 10.26 -4.84
CA PRO A 84 -0.98 11.20 -4.53
C PRO A 84 -0.78 12.19 -5.70
N ALA A 85 -0.34 13.41 -5.38
CA ALA A 85 0.02 14.39 -6.40
C ALA A 85 1.30 14.00 -7.18
N VAL A 86 2.15 13.18 -6.58
CA VAL A 86 3.44 12.72 -7.13
C VAL A 86 3.54 11.21 -6.99
N PRO A 87 4.00 10.48 -8.02
CA PRO A 87 4.19 9.04 -7.88
C PRO A 87 5.27 8.73 -6.85
N TYR A 88 5.06 7.69 -6.06
CA TYR A 88 6.06 7.20 -5.11
C TYR A 88 6.05 5.69 -5.01
N VAL A 89 7.19 5.15 -4.60
CA VAL A 89 7.36 3.73 -4.28
C VAL A 89 8.22 3.63 -3.02
N TRP A 90 7.83 2.78 -2.10
CA TRP A 90 8.69 2.38 -1.00
C TRP A 90 8.57 0.87 -0.74
N ALA A 91 9.56 0.30 -0.08
CA ALA A 91 9.58 -1.10 0.30
C ALA A 91 10.01 -1.27 1.74
N LEU A 92 9.36 -2.19 2.45
CA LEU A 92 9.65 -2.54 3.83
C LEU A 92 9.90 -4.05 3.91
N ARG A 93 11.06 -4.43 4.44
CA ARG A 93 11.34 -5.83 4.77
C ARG A 93 10.89 -6.12 6.18
N LEU A 94 9.96 -7.05 6.31
CA LEU A 94 9.45 -7.55 7.58
C LEU A 94 10.06 -8.92 7.88
N THR A 95 10.38 -9.18 9.14
CA THR A 95 10.95 -10.45 9.60
C THR A 95 10.19 -10.95 10.83
N ARG A 96 10.21 -12.26 11.03
CA ARG A 96 9.59 -12.88 12.20
C ARG A 96 10.40 -12.64 13.48
N GLN A 97 11.70 -12.40 13.36
CA GLN A 97 12.55 -12.22 14.52
C GLN A 97 12.28 -10.85 15.17
N PRO A 98 12.22 -10.81 16.51
CA PRO A 98 12.13 -9.54 17.23
C PRO A 98 13.30 -8.63 16.87
N SER A 99 13.03 -7.36 16.65
CA SER A 99 14.05 -6.33 16.49
C SER A 99 13.72 -5.14 17.39
N GLU A 100 14.73 -4.33 17.71
CA GLU A 100 14.55 -3.09 18.48
C GLU A 100 13.71 -2.05 17.69
N ALA A 101 13.62 -2.21 16.37
CA ALA A 101 12.86 -1.33 15.46
C ALA A 101 11.50 -1.92 15.10
N GLY A 102 10.79 -2.50 16.04
CA GLY A 102 9.45 -3.04 15.82
C GLY A 102 8.36 -1.97 15.94
N PHE A 103 7.20 -2.25 15.36
CA PHE A 103 5.97 -1.49 15.60
C PHE A 103 4.78 -2.44 15.68
N SER A 104 3.72 -1.98 16.33
CA SER A 104 2.44 -2.68 16.39
C SER A 104 1.37 -1.93 15.61
N LEU A 105 0.36 -2.68 15.15
CA LEU A 105 -0.76 -2.19 14.38
C LEU A 105 -2.05 -2.70 14.98
N THR A 106 -2.89 -1.80 15.48
CA THR A 106 -4.13 -2.16 16.17
C THR A 106 -5.33 -1.52 15.48
N PRO A 107 -6.31 -2.30 15.00
CA PRO A 107 -7.55 -1.73 14.48
C PRO A 107 -8.31 -1.02 15.63
N THR A 108 -8.86 0.15 15.36
CA THR A 108 -9.58 0.93 16.36
C THR A 108 -10.81 1.60 15.75
N ALA A 109 -11.84 1.79 16.57
CA ALA A 109 -12.95 2.68 16.24
C ALA A 109 -12.53 4.11 16.61
N THR A 110 -12.73 5.05 15.71
CA THR A 110 -12.35 6.45 15.91
C THR A 110 -13.50 7.39 15.67
N VAL A 111 -13.45 8.53 16.33
CA VAL A 111 -14.32 9.66 16.07
C VAL A 111 -13.43 10.81 15.60
N GLY A 112 -13.50 11.12 14.32
CA GLY A 112 -12.79 12.26 13.71
C GLY A 112 -11.70 11.85 12.71
N ALA A 113 -11.65 12.54 11.58
CA ALA A 113 -10.62 12.39 10.56
C ALA A 113 -9.41 13.26 10.88
N VAL A 114 -8.22 12.73 10.82
CA VAL A 114 -6.98 13.50 10.77
C VAL A 114 -6.48 13.46 9.33
N ALA A 115 -6.68 14.57 8.60
CA ALA A 115 -6.07 14.72 7.28
C ALA A 115 -4.56 14.95 7.45
N ALA A 116 -3.75 14.10 6.84
CA ALA A 116 -2.32 14.33 6.72
C ALA A 116 -2.07 15.30 5.55
N THR A 117 -1.43 16.44 5.84
CA THR A 117 -1.02 17.46 4.85
C THR A 117 0.48 17.43 4.60
N GLU A 118 1.12 16.30 4.81
CA GLU A 118 2.57 16.15 4.69
C GLU A 118 3.00 15.84 3.24
N PRO A 119 4.19 16.30 2.80
CA PRO A 119 4.71 16.03 1.45
C PRO A 119 5.03 14.55 1.21
N LEU A 120 5.25 13.78 2.25
CA LEU A 120 5.43 12.33 2.21
C LEU A 120 4.15 11.63 2.67
N PRO A 121 3.90 10.40 2.22
CA PRO A 121 2.83 9.57 2.76
C PRO A 121 2.96 9.45 4.29
N ALA A 122 1.86 9.61 5.02
CA ALA A 122 1.88 9.68 6.48
C ALA A 122 2.41 8.39 7.13
N ASP A 123 2.16 7.24 6.52
CA ASP A 123 2.70 5.94 6.91
C ASP A 123 4.24 5.91 6.80
N LEU A 124 4.79 6.43 5.70
CA LEU A 124 6.23 6.53 5.51
C LEU A 124 6.84 7.55 6.49
N THR A 125 6.18 8.68 6.71
CA THR A 125 6.58 9.67 7.71
C THR A 125 6.64 9.05 9.09
N PHE A 126 5.62 8.27 9.50
CA PHE A 126 5.63 7.55 10.77
C PHE A 126 6.80 6.56 10.86
N LEU A 127 7.01 5.74 9.82
CA LEU A 127 8.08 4.74 9.82
C LEU A 127 9.48 5.36 9.95
N LEU A 128 9.70 6.52 9.35
CA LEU A 128 10.99 7.22 9.33
C LEU A 128 11.21 8.21 10.49
N SER A 129 10.16 8.58 11.23
CA SER A 129 10.25 9.51 12.37
C SER A 129 10.42 8.79 13.71
N ASP A 130 10.72 9.53 14.77
CA ASP A 130 10.72 9.04 16.15
C ASP A 130 9.35 9.17 16.83
N THR A 131 8.30 9.43 16.06
CA THR A 131 6.93 9.54 16.56
C THR A 131 6.52 8.21 17.21
N PRO A 132 6.13 8.20 18.49
CA PRO A 132 5.86 6.94 19.21
C PRO A 132 4.54 6.29 18.80
N GLN A 133 3.59 7.08 18.30
CA GLN A 133 2.29 6.59 17.85
C GLN A 133 1.69 7.49 16.77
N TRP A 134 0.92 6.88 15.89
CA TRP A 134 0.15 7.56 14.85
C TRP A 134 -1.20 6.88 14.67
N LEU A 135 -2.26 7.68 14.58
CA LEU A 135 -3.60 7.21 14.32
C LEU A 135 -3.97 7.53 12.86
N HIS A 136 -4.09 6.48 12.05
CA HIS A 136 -4.64 6.59 10.71
C HIS A 136 -6.15 6.30 10.75
N ALA A 137 -6.98 7.30 10.48
CA ALA A 137 -8.43 7.19 10.63
C ALA A 137 -9.19 7.73 9.42
N GLU A 138 -10.30 7.08 9.10
CA GLU A 138 -11.27 7.50 8.10
C GLU A 138 -12.68 7.19 8.60
N GLY A 139 -13.47 8.24 8.88
CA GLY A 139 -14.78 8.11 9.49
C GLY A 139 -14.70 7.43 10.87
N GLU A 140 -15.46 6.34 11.04
CA GLU A 140 -15.51 5.60 12.30
C GLU A 140 -14.46 4.48 12.40
N ARG A 141 -13.60 4.31 11.39
CA ARG A 141 -12.58 3.26 11.35
C ARG A 141 -11.18 3.86 11.39
N GLY A 142 -10.27 3.15 12.00
CA GLY A 142 -8.88 3.57 12.02
C GLY A 142 -7.94 2.46 12.46
N TRP A 143 -6.65 2.80 12.40
CA TRP A 143 -5.55 1.96 12.82
C TRP A 143 -4.62 2.77 13.68
N LEU A 144 -4.32 2.26 14.86
CA LEU A 144 -3.30 2.82 15.76
C LEU A 144 -1.98 2.12 15.49
N TRP A 145 -0.99 2.91 15.09
CA TRP A 145 0.39 2.51 14.90
C TRP A 145 1.20 2.93 16.13
N GLN A 146 2.01 2.02 16.68
CA GLN A 146 2.84 2.30 17.88
C GLN A 146 4.22 1.66 17.72
N LYS A 147 5.28 2.43 18.04
CA LYS A 147 6.66 1.96 18.16
C LYS A 147 6.98 1.49 19.56
#